data_6645a5743e0829731a3727ff8d04f873
#
_entry.id   6645a5743e0829731a3727ff8d04f873
#
_cell.length_a   1.000
_cell.length_b   1.000
_cell.length_c   1.000
_cell.angle_alpha   90.00
_cell.angle_beta   90.00
_cell.angle_gamma   90.00
#
_symmetry.space_group_name_H-M   'P 1'
#
loop_
_entity.id
_entity.type
_entity.pdbx_description
1 polymer ?
#
loop_
_entity_poly.entity_id
_entity_poly.type
_entity_poly.pdbx_seq_one_letter_code
_entity_poly.pdbx_strand_id
1 'polypeptide(L)'
;MIPDFPFPVPIVSAIVERQRQGVTEVLVQVRWKPDRDSVYSGTFEIPAGGIELGESIYEALRREVFEETGLRVTGFRPEVRTATHSQNGDDVFAFVPFCCQQQLSGRTRVGFVFVCTVEAAEPLPAPSEVGQIMWLPTTELARLLAEAPERIFPLQFPVLQFYLSQSTDG
;
A
#
# COMPACT_ATOMS: atom_id res chain seq x y z
N MET A 1 -34.11 5.53 -0.57
CA MET A 1 -33.19 6.56 -0.03
C MET A 1 -32.15 5.80 0.81
N ILE A 2 -30.94 5.62 0.32
CA ILE A 2 -29.85 5.03 1.12
C ILE A 2 -29.50 6.09 2.15
N PRO A 3 -29.52 5.80 3.44
CA PRO A 3 -29.12 6.76 4.45
C PRO A 3 -27.69 7.22 4.13
N ASP A 4 -27.44 8.52 4.28
CA ASP A 4 -26.13 9.14 4.09
C ASP A 4 -25.19 8.74 5.26
N PHE A 5 -24.94 7.44 5.39
CA PHE A 5 -23.92 6.95 6.29
C PHE A 5 -22.58 7.15 5.61
N PRO A 6 -21.66 7.90 6.19
CA PRO A 6 -20.30 7.98 5.68
C PRO A 6 -19.64 6.60 5.81
N PHE A 7 -19.68 5.82 4.74
CA PHE A 7 -18.99 4.54 4.70
C PHE A 7 -17.47 4.77 4.65
N PRO A 8 -16.69 3.94 5.34
CA PRO A 8 -15.25 3.95 5.18
C PRO A 8 -14.88 3.74 3.70
N VAL A 9 -13.93 4.50 3.21
CA VAL A 9 -13.42 4.31 1.85
C VAL A 9 -12.56 3.05 1.81
N PRO A 10 -12.89 2.05 0.98
CA PRO A 10 -12.05 0.88 0.80
C PRO A 10 -10.79 1.25 0.02
N ILE A 11 -9.64 0.82 0.52
CA ILE A 11 -8.34 1.09 -0.11
C ILE A 11 -7.46 -0.16 -0.15
N VAL A 12 -6.48 -0.17 -1.05
CA VAL A 12 -5.36 -1.11 -1.07
C VAL A 12 -4.06 -0.39 -0.78
N SER A 13 -3.11 -1.11 -0.18
CA SER A 13 -1.75 -0.61 0.03
C SER A 13 -0.73 -1.70 -0.30
N ALA A 14 0.35 -1.32 -0.96
CA ALA A 14 1.40 -2.23 -1.41
C ALA A 14 2.70 -1.98 -0.66
N ILE A 15 3.15 -2.95 0.13
CA ILE A 15 4.54 -3.03 0.57
C ILE A 15 5.31 -3.68 -0.58
N VAL A 16 5.93 -2.87 -1.41
CA VAL A 16 6.72 -3.35 -2.54
C VAL A 16 8.14 -3.63 -2.07
N GLU A 17 8.55 -4.89 -2.13
CA GLU A 17 9.89 -5.31 -1.69
C GLU A 17 10.74 -5.83 -2.85
N ARG A 18 12.06 -5.69 -2.71
CA ARG A 18 13.04 -6.33 -3.57
C ARG A 18 14.26 -6.81 -2.79
N GLN A 19 14.98 -7.75 -3.37
CA GLN A 19 16.29 -8.16 -2.87
C GLN A 19 17.39 -7.52 -3.71
N ARG A 20 18.33 -6.83 -3.07
CA ARG A 20 19.49 -6.26 -3.73
C ARG A 20 20.75 -6.55 -2.92
N GLN A 21 21.67 -7.32 -3.48
CA GLN A 21 22.94 -7.69 -2.82
C GLN A 21 22.73 -8.31 -1.42
N GLY A 22 21.68 -9.14 -1.26
CA GLY A 22 21.34 -9.78 0.01
C GLY A 22 20.62 -8.90 1.02
N VAL A 23 20.27 -7.65 0.63
CA VAL A 23 19.50 -6.72 1.47
C VAL A 23 18.09 -6.63 0.96
N THR A 24 17.12 -6.75 1.86
CA THR A 24 15.72 -6.46 1.56
C THR A 24 15.50 -4.95 1.58
N GLU A 25 15.00 -4.42 0.46
CA GLU A 25 14.63 -3.02 0.31
C GLU A 25 13.11 -2.91 0.09
N VAL A 26 12.52 -1.87 0.66
CA VAL A 26 11.11 -1.50 0.49
C VAL A 26 11.02 -0.20 -0.29
N LEU A 27 10.13 -0.16 -1.27
CA LEU A 27 9.84 1.05 -2.03
C LEU A 27 8.98 1.98 -1.17
N VAL A 28 9.47 3.20 -1.00
CA VAL A 28 8.73 4.30 -0.38
C VAL A 28 8.69 5.49 -1.33
N GLN A 29 7.66 6.29 -1.19
CA GLN A 29 7.46 7.48 -2.01
C GLN A 29 7.16 8.69 -1.10
N VAL A 30 7.47 9.87 -1.58
CA VAL A 30 7.08 11.13 -0.92
C VAL A 30 5.67 11.49 -1.37
N ARG A 31 4.75 11.52 -0.41
CA ARG A 31 3.38 11.97 -0.63
C ARG A 31 3.38 13.43 -1.08
N TRP A 32 2.78 13.72 -2.23
CA TRP A 32 2.74 15.09 -2.76
C TRP A 32 1.31 15.49 -3.10
N LYS A 33 0.56 15.94 -2.10
CA LYS A 33 -0.84 16.37 -2.21
C LYS A 33 -1.08 17.70 -1.48
N PRO A 34 -0.33 18.77 -1.82
CA PRO A 34 -0.35 20.02 -1.05
C PRO A 34 -1.74 20.69 -1.01
N ASP A 35 -2.52 20.53 -2.09
CA ASP A 35 -3.85 21.17 -2.19
C ASP A 35 -4.97 20.36 -1.51
N ARG A 36 -4.79 19.06 -1.31
CA ARG A 36 -5.83 18.16 -0.76
C ARG A 36 -5.52 17.69 0.66
N ASP A 37 -4.25 17.62 1.00
CA ASP A 37 -3.75 17.05 2.27
C ASP A 37 -2.41 17.70 2.63
N SER A 38 -2.44 19.00 2.87
CA SER A 38 -1.24 19.79 3.14
C SER A 38 -0.51 19.36 4.41
N VAL A 39 -1.23 18.82 5.40
CA VAL A 39 -0.66 18.37 6.69
C VAL A 39 0.32 17.23 6.51
N TYR A 40 0.00 16.30 5.61
CA TYR A 40 0.81 15.11 5.38
C TYR A 40 1.56 15.12 4.05
N SER A 41 1.46 16.20 3.28
CA SER A 41 2.28 16.37 2.08
C SER A 41 3.74 16.50 2.48
N GLY A 42 4.61 15.71 1.85
CA GLY A 42 6.02 15.58 2.19
C GLY A 42 6.37 14.41 3.11
N THR A 43 5.39 13.70 3.65
CA THR A 43 5.65 12.46 4.41
C THR A 43 5.97 11.28 3.47
N PHE A 44 6.66 10.28 4.02
CA PHE A 44 6.87 9.02 3.32
C PHE A 44 5.64 8.13 3.41
N GLU A 45 5.30 7.52 2.30
CA GLU A 45 4.21 6.54 2.21
C GLU A 45 4.62 5.39 1.28
N ILE A 46 3.87 4.27 1.37
CA ILE A 46 3.91 3.19 0.37
C ILE A 46 2.78 3.40 -0.65
N PRO A 47 2.88 2.85 -1.87
CA PRO A 47 1.83 2.95 -2.88
C PRO A 47 0.47 2.50 -2.33
N ALA A 48 -0.56 3.32 -2.52
CA ALA A 48 -1.89 3.05 -2.00
C ALA A 48 -2.97 3.89 -2.67
N GLY A 49 -4.14 3.30 -2.90
CA GLY A 49 -5.28 4.03 -3.44
C GLY A 49 -6.62 3.34 -3.26
N GLY A 50 -7.66 3.90 -3.85
CA GLY A 50 -9.03 3.41 -3.74
C GLY A 50 -9.29 2.17 -4.58
N ILE A 51 -10.24 1.35 -4.14
CA ILE A 51 -10.75 0.25 -4.96
C ILE A 51 -11.89 0.81 -5.82
N GLU A 52 -11.81 0.61 -7.13
CA GLU A 52 -12.83 1.05 -8.06
C GLU A 52 -13.93 0.00 -8.23
N LEU A 53 -15.11 0.45 -8.71
CA LEU A 53 -16.23 -0.45 -8.96
C LEU A 53 -15.88 -1.46 -10.06
N GLY A 54 -16.08 -2.73 -9.75
CA GLY A 54 -15.93 -3.82 -10.72
C GLY A 54 -14.50 -4.37 -10.83
N GLU A 55 -13.52 -3.80 -10.12
CA GLU A 55 -12.18 -4.40 -10.04
C GLU A 55 -12.02 -5.29 -8.80
N SER A 56 -11.22 -6.33 -8.92
CA SER A 56 -10.80 -7.13 -7.78
C SER A 56 -9.73 -6.37 -6.97
N ILE A 57 -9.53 -6.80 -5.72
CA ILE A 57 -8.51 -6.23 -4.83
C ILE A 57 -7.09 -6.29 -5.44
N TYR A 58 -6.77 -7.33 -6.20
CA TYR A 58 -5.46 -7.50 -6.83
C TYR A 58 -5.30 -6.64 -8.08
N GLU A 59 -6.39 -6.38 -8.82
CA GLU A 59 -6.40 -5.44 -9.94
C GLU A 59 -6.20 -4.02 -9.44
N ALA A 60 -6.94 -3.62 -8.38
CA ALA A 60 -6.76 -2.34 -7.72
C ALA A 60 -5.30 -2.12 -7.29
N LEU A 61 -4.70 -3.11 -6.61
CA LEU A 61 -3.31 -3.01 -6.17
C LEU A 61 -2.33 -2.84 -7.33
N ARG A 62 -2.49 -3.65 -8.38
CA ARG A 62 -1.63 -3.55 -9.58
C ARG A 62 -1.77 -2.21 -10.28
N ARG A 63 -2.98 -1.69 -10.38
CA ARG A 63 -3.27 -0.39 -10.98
C ARG A 63 -2.61 0.72 -10.17
N GLU A 64 -2.82 0.77 -8.86
CA GLU A 64 -2.25 1.81 -7.98
C GLU A 64 -0.72 1.78 -7.99
N VAL A 65 -0.10 0.60 -7.86
CA VAL A 65 1.37 0.49 -7.95
C VAL A 65 1.87 1.01 -9.30
N PHE A 66 1.21 0.64 -10.40
CA PHE A 66 1.62 1.09 -11.71
C PHE A 66 1.40 2.60 -11.92
N GLU A 67 0.25 3.14 -11.50
CA GLU A 67 -0.07 4.56 -11.64
C GLU A 67 0.88 5.45 -10.84
N GLU A 68 1.23 5.04 -9.62
CA GLU A 68 2.10 5.83 -8.75
C GLU A 68 3.59 5.66 -9.03
N THR A 69 4.02 4.48 -9.50
CA THR A 69 5.45 4.14 -9.61
C THR A 69 5.93 3.76 -11.01
N GLY A 70 5.03 3.52 -11.95
CA GLY A 70 5.34 2.97 -13.26
C GLY A 70 5.77 1.50 -13.27
N LEU A 71 5.82 0.83 -12.11
CA LEU A 71 6.28 -0.55 -11.99
C LEU A 71 5.12 -1.55 -12.04
N ARG A 72 5.37 -2.72 -12.63
CA ARG A 72 4.39 -3.81 -12.71
C ARG A 72 4.63 -4.83 -11.61
N VAL A 73 3.57 -5.16 -10.86
CA VAL A 73 3.60 -6.22 -9.84
C VAL A 73 3.77 -7.58 -10.51
N THR A 74 4.77 -8.34 -10.08
CA THR A 74 5.12 -9.67 -10.60
C THR A 74 4.77 -10.81 -9.64
N GLY A 75 4.63 -10.54 -8.35
CA GLY A 75 4.32 -11.56 -7.36
C GLY A 75 3.83 -10.99 -6.04
N PHE A 76 3.33 -11.87 -5.19
CA PHE A 76 2.85 -11.56 -3.83
C PHE A 76 3.51 -12.48 -2.81
N ARG A 77 3.69 -11.99 -1.59
CA ARG A 77 4.19 -12.75 -0.45
C ARG A 77 3.26 -12.54 0.77
N PRO A 78 2.66 -13.57 1.36
CA PRO A 78 2.56 -14.93 0.81
C PRO A 78 1.87 -14.97 -0.55
N GLU A 79 1.97 -16.11 -1.23
CA GLU A 79 1.29 -16.31 -2.51
C GLU A 79 -0.21 -15.98 -2.44
N VAL A 80 -0.76 -15.56 -3.57
CA VAL A 80 -2.18 -15.24 -3.70
C VAL A 80 -3.04 -16.44 -3.25
N ARG A 81 -3.87 -16.21 -2.25
CA ARG A 81 -4.86 -17.18 -1.79
C ARG A 81 -6.24 -16.61 -1.99
N THR A 82 -7.00 -17.22 -2.87
CA THR A 82 -8.33 -16.77 -3.26
C THR A 82 -9.31 -17.92 -3.32
N ALA A 83 -10.57 -17.61 -3.07
CA ALA A 83 -11.70 -18.47 -3.36
C ALA A 83 -12.77 -17.65 -4.06
N THR A 84 -13.38 -18.23 -5.08
CA THR A 84 -14.42 -17.57 -5.88
C THR A 84 -15.70 -18.40 -5.90
N HIS A 85 -16.84 -17.73 -5.93
CA HIS A 85 -18.15 -18.36 -6.09
C HIS A 85 -19.05 -17.45 -6.88
N SER A 86 -19.81 -18.04 -7.82
CA SER A 86 -20.79 -17.32 -8.62
C SER A 86 -22.15 -17.97 -8.49
N GLN A 87 -23.17 -17.20 -8.12
CA GLN A 87 -24.55 -17.70 -7.97
C GLN A 87 -25.56 -16.59 -8.24
N ASN A 88 -26.56 -16.86 -9.08
CA ASN A 88 -27.66 -15.92 -9.40
C ASN A 88 -27.22 -14.55 -9.91
N GLY A 89 -26.05 -14.48 -10.56
CA GLY A 89 -25.50 -13.21 -11.06
C GLY A 89 -24.63 -12.46 -10.05
N ASP A 90 -24.47 -12.98 -8.84
CA ASP A 90 -23.53 -12.47 -7.84
C ASP A 90 -22.20 -13.21 -7.95
N ASP A 91 -21.13 -12.47 -8.17
CA ASP A 91 -19.77 -12.96 -8.16
C ASP A 91 -19.11 -12.60 -6.84
N VAL A 92 -18.67 -13.61 -6.08
CA VAL A 92 -18.05 -13.44 -4.78
C VAL A 92 -16.61 -13.90 -4.84
N PHE A 93 -15.73 -13.09 -4.26
CA PHE A 93 -14.29 -13.30 -4.24
C PHE A 93 -13.76 -13.10 -2.82
N ALA A 94 -13.17 -14.15 -2.25
CA ALA A 94 -12.49 -14.11 -0.97
C ALA A 94 -10.97 -14.13 -1.16
N PHE A 95 -10.24 -13.41 -0.31
CA PHE A 95 -8.79 -13.27 -0.40
C PHE A 95 -8.14 -13.15 0.99
N VAL A 96 -6.84 -13.39 1.05
CA VAL A 96 -6.05 -13.24 2.28
C VAL A 96 -5.02 -12.15 2.07
N PRO A 97 -5.15 -10.98 2.73
CA PRO A 97 -4.14 -9.93 2.70
C PRO A 97 -2.98 -10.24 3.67
N PHE A 98 -1.90 -9.50 3.57
CA PHE A 98 -0.84 -9.49 4.59
C PHE A 98 -1.40 -9.00 5.93
N CYS A 99 -2.08 -7.87 5.94
CA CYS A 99 -2.85 -7.36 7.06
C CYS A 99 -3.99 -6.45 6.59
N CYS A 100 -4.89 -6.12 7.52
CA CYS A 100 -5.89 -5.09 7.33
C CYS A 100 -5.53 -3.87 8.16
N GLN A 101 -5.97 -2.69 7.70
CA GLN A 101 -5.80 -1.43 8.43
C GLN A 101 -7.10 -0.65 8.46
N GLN A 102 -7.28 0.17 9.49
CA GLN A 102 -8.44 1.05 9.60
C GLN A 102 -8.02 2.42 10.14
N GLN A 103 -8.48 3.47 9.49
CA GLN A 103 -8.39 4.83 9.99
C GLN A 103 -9.69 5.20 10.69
N LEU A 104 -9.60 5.53 11.99
CA LEU A 104 -10.76 5.77 12.86
C LEU A 104 -11.17 7.25 12.92
N SER A 105 -10.31 8.16 12.49
CA SER A 105 -10.53 9.61 12.56
C SER A 105 -10.26 10.29 11.24
N GLY A 106 -10.84 11.47 11.04
CA GLY A 106 -10.75 12.21 9.79
C GLY A 106 -11.53 11.51 8.67
N ARG A 107 -10.92 11.36 7.50
CA ARG A 107 -11.49 10.56 6.40
C ARG A 107 -11.30 9.08 6.71
N THR A 108 -12.34 8.44 7.23
CA THR A 108 -12.30 7.01 7.59
C THR A 108 -11.99 6.13 6.38
N ARG A 109 -11.07 5.18 6.57
CA ARG A 109 -10.67 4.20 5.55
C ARG A 109 -10.58 2.81 6.15
N VAL A 110 -10.90 1.81 5.34
CA VAL A 110 -10.59 0.39 5.61
C VAL A 110 -9.71 -0.08 4.48
N GLY A 111 -8.53 -0.60 4.80
CA GLY A 111 -7.53 -0.98 3.82
C GLY A 111 -7.07 -2.42 3.94
N PHE A 112 -6.68 -2.97 2.79
CA PHE A 112 -6.09 -4.28 2.66
C PHE A 112 -4.65 -4.10 2.17
N VAL A 113 -3.70 -4.66 2.92
CA VAL A 113 -2.27 -4.51 2.66
C VAL A 113 -1.72 -5.79 2.08
N PHE A 114 -0.90 -5.67 1.06
CA PHE A 114 -0.20 -6.79 0.45
C PHE A 114 1.30 -6.51 0.38
N VAL A 115 2.10 -7.55 0.59
CA VAL A 115 3.52 -7.53 0.26
C VAL A 115 3.67 -8.06 -1.16
N CYS A 116 4.36 -7.33 -2.02
CA CYS A 116 4.52 -7.71 -3.42
C CYS A 116 5.92 -7.42 -3.94
N THR A 117 6.25 -8.10 -5.03
CA THR A 117 7.45 -7.84 -5.84
C THR A 117 7.05 -7.21 -7.16
N VAL A 118 7.98 -6.49 -7.77
CA VAL A 118 7.79 -5.82 -9.07
C VAL A 118 8.87 -6.21 -10.06
N GLU A 119 8.64 -5.88 -11.32
CA GLU A 119 9.65 -6.04 -12.37
C GLU A 119 10.95 -5.27 -12.04
N ALA A 120 12.06 -5.75 -12.58
CA ALA A 120 13.37 -5.12 -12.41
C ALA A 120 13.49 -3.88 -13.33
N ALA A 121 12.86 -2.78 -12.91
CA ALA A 121 12.90 -1.50 -13.62
C ALA A 121 13.10 -0.36 -12.61
N GLU A 122 13.51 0.80 -13.11
CA GLU A 122 13.57 2.01 -12.28
C GLU A 122 12.17 2.63 -12.18
N PRO A 123 11.75 3.03 -10.97
CA PRO A 123 10.44 3.65 -10.80
C PRO A 123 10.37 5.04 -11.42
N LEU A 124 9.21 5.37 -11.97
CA LEU A 124 8.88 6.67 -12.53
C LEU A 124 7.70 7.26 -11.74
N PRO A 125 7.92 8.28 -10.90
CA PRO A 125 6.86 8.85 -10.09
C PRO A 125 5.79 9.53 -10.93
N ALA A 126 4.52 9.37 -10.54
CA ALA A 126 3.41 10.13 -11.09
C ALA A 126 3.46 11.58 -10.58
N PRO A 127 3.68 12.58 -11.43
CA PRO A 127 4.02 13.95 -11.00
C PRO A 127 2.91 14.66 -10.19
N SER A 128 1.67 14.20 -10.30
CA SER A 128 0.52 14.86 -9.68
C SER A 128 0.25 14.46 -8.22
N GLU A 129 0.77 13.31 -7.78
CA GLU A 129 0.45 12.75 -6.45
C GLU A 129 1.67 12.26 -5.68
N VAL A 130 2.75 11.98 -6.38
CA VAL A 130 3.97 11.39 -5.85
C VAL A 130 5.16 12.28 -6.21
N GLY A 131 5.93 12.65 -5.20
CA GLY A 131 7.18 13.38 -5.39
C GLY A 131 8.33 12.45 -5.78
N GLN A 132 9.19 12.15 -4.84
CA GLN A 132 10.33 11.26 -5.03
C GLN A 132 9.96 9.82 -4.66
N ILE A 133 10.47 8.85 -5.42
CA ILE A 133 10.40 7.42 -5.07
C ILE A 133 11.81 6.94 -4.74
N MET A 134 11.94 6.09 -3.72
CA MET A 134 13.21 5.52 -3.31
C MET A 134 13.06 4.10 -2.77
N TRP A 135 14.12 3.32 -2.90
CA TRP A 135 14.25 2.03 -2.25
C TRP A 135 15.01 2.19 -0.96
N LEU A 136 14.38 1.89 0.17
CA LEU A 136 15.01 1.93 1.49
C LEU A 136 15.32 0.50 1.98
N PRO A 137 16.54 0.23 2.42
CA PRO A 137 16.81 -0.97 3.20
C PRO A 137 15.87 -1.08 4.39
N THR A 138 15.43 -2.29 4.74
CA THR A 138 14.52 -2.50 5.88
C THR A 138 15.11 -1.97 7.20
N THR A 139 16.43 -1.99 7.35
CA THR A 139 17.13 -1.38 8.49
C THR A 139 16.98 0.14 8.55
N GLU A 140 17.05 0.81 7.41
CA GLU A 140 16.83 2.27 7.32
C GLU A 140 15.34 2.61 7.54
N LEU A 141 14.43 1.80 7.03
CA LEU A 141 13.01 1.95 7.29
C LEU A 141 12.70 1.80 8.79
N ALA A 142 13.28 0.79 9.45
CA ALA A 142 13.15 0.60 10.89
C ALA A 142 13.69 1.80 11.68
N ARG A 143 14.86 2.33 11.29
CA ARG A 143 15.43 3.54 11.90
C ARG A 143 14.53 4.76 11.71
N LEU A 144 13.97 4.94 10.52
CA LEU A 144 13.05 6.04 10.21
C LEU A 144 11.79 5.98 11.09
N LEU A 145 11.20 4.79 11.26
CA LEU A 145 10.03 4.62 12.12
C LEU A 145 10.35 4.90 13.60
N ALA A 146 11.56 4.59 14.06
CA ALA A 146 11.97 4.78 15.45
C ALA A 146 12.37 6.23 15.79
N GLU A 147 13.08 6.89 14.88
CA GLU A 147 13.71 8.18 15.15
C GLU A 147 12.92 9.38 14.61
N ALA A 148 12.09 9.18 13.57
CA ALA A 148 11.34 10.24 12.92
C ALA A 148 9.94 9.78 12.48
N PRO A 149 9.09 9.28 13.40
CA PRO A 149 7.77 8.74 13.08
C PRO A 149 6.85 9.75 12.38
N GLU A 150 7.02 11.04 12.65
CA GLU A 150 6.26 12.12 12.03
C GLU A 150 6.52 12.27 10.52
N ARG A 151 7.60 11.68 10.02
CA ARG A 151 7.92 11.65 8.58
C ARG A 151 7.19 10.55 7.82
N ILE A 152 6.49 9.65 8.51
CA ILE A 152 5.70 8.57 7.91
C ILE A 152 4.24 8.98 7.88
N PHE A 153 3.57 8.72 6.77
CA PHE A 153 2.12 8.94 6.67
C PHE A 153 1.39 8.07 7.73
N PRO A 154 0.60 8.66 8.63
CA PRO A 154 0.11 7.97 9.83
C PRO A 154 -0.68 6.69 9.55
N LEU A 155 -1.45 6.66 8.46
CA LEU A 155 -2.24 5.48 8.07
C LEU A 155 -1.36 4.23 7.91
N GLN A 156 -0.14 4.40 7.43
CA GLN A 156 0.75 3.28 7.07
C GLN A 156 1.79 2.97 8.15
N PHE A 157 1.92 3.81 9.15
CA PHE A 157 2.89 3.61 10.21
C PHE A 157 2.75 2.24 10.91
N PRO A 158 1.56 1.84 11.44
CA PRO A 158 1.40 0.54 12.09
C PRO A 158 1.57 -0.63 11.12
N VAL A 159 1.24 -0.45 9.85
CA VAL A 159 1.44 -1.45 8.80
C VAL A 159 2.92 -1.76 8.59
N LEU A 160 3.75 -0.71 8.51
CA LEU A 160 5.20 -0.85 8.36
C LEU A 160 5.86 -1.44 9.61
N GLN A 161 5.38 -1.08 10.80
CA GLN A 161 5.83 -1.73 12.04
C GLN A 161 5.52 -3.23 12.03
N PHE A 162 4.31 -3.59 11.60
CA PHE A 162 3.87 -4.98 11.50
C PHE A 162 4.73 -5.79 10.50
N TYR A 163 5.03 -5.19 9.35
CA TYR A 163 5.90 -5.79 8.33
C TYR A 163 7.32 -6.05 8.87
N LEU A 164 7.92 -5.06 9.50
CA LEU A 164 9.29 -5.18 10.03
C LEU A 164 9.39 -6.22 11.16
N SER A 165 8.35 -6.36 12.00
CA SER A 165 8.34 -7.35 13.08
C SER A 165 8.38 -8.79 12.58
N GLN A 166 7.79 -9.06 11.41
CA GLN A 166 7.83 -10.39 10.79
C GLN A 166 9.15 -10.72 10.09
N SER A 167 9.93 -9.68 9.75
CA SER A 167 11.22 -9.86 9.05
C SER A 167 12.38 -10.19 10.02
N THR A 168 12.16 -10.12 11.33
CA THR A 168 13.17 -10.40 12.37
C THR A 168 13.16 -11.86 12.85
N ASP A 169 12.17 -12.67 12.44
CA ASP A 169 12.01 -14.06 12.88
C ASP A 169 12.56 -15.11 11.89
N GLY A 170 13.45 -14.71 10.96
CA GLY A 170 14.06 -15.55 9.93
C GLY A 170 15.55 -15.73 10.08
#